data_9b0fa53c16a8f88ce7bba248e4b5527e
#
_entry.id   9b0fa53c16a8f88ce7bba248e4b5527e
#
_cell.length_a   1.000
_cell.length_b   1.000
_cell.length_c   1.000
_cell.angle_alpha   90.00
_cell.angle_beta   90.00
_cell.angle_gamma   90.00
#
_symmetry.space_group_name_H-M   'P 1'
#
loop_
_entity.id
_entity.type
_entity.pdbx_description
1 polymer ?
#
loop_
_entity_poly.entity_id
_entity_poly.type
_entity_poly.pdbx_seq_one_letter_code
_entity_poly.pdbx_strand_id
1 'polypeptide(L)'
;MIRILLLLLLITGTDFIAATQDQKTYPVGQISTGKGRILIWLYDETPQHKASFIKLANEHYWDSLTFNRVIKDFVAQGGCPDTPEGFSNSPYLLKPEFSPRLRHVYGAVGAGRDDNKEMLSAGCQFYIVQNKNGLARLNDKYTVFGYVFKGMDVVDQIVSVKKDSTNKPYVPIKLGIKIVMMTDADLKKNGFDKTGRY
;
A
#
# COMPACT_ATOMS: atom_id res chain seq x y z
N MET A 1 11.28 -64.09 53.58
CA MET A 1 10.75 -63.99 52.15
C MET A 1 10.06 -62.64 52.02
N ILE A 2 10.77 -61.67 51.43
CA ILE A 2 10.29 -60.30 51.25
C ILE A 2 9.80 -60.19 49.76
N ARG A 3 8.49 -59.93 49.53
CA ARG A 3 7.92 -59.70 48.24
C ARG A 3 8.02 -58.18 47.93
N ILE A 4 8.85 -57.82 47.00
CA ILE A 4 8.98 -56.48 46.44
C ILE A 4 7.86 -56.29 45.39
N LEU A 5 6.92 -55.36 45.66
CA LEU A 5 5.86 -54.99 44.73
C LEU A 5 6.39 -53.85 43.84
N LEU A 6 6.63 -54.15 42.57
CA LEU A 6 7.06 -53.13 41.57
C LEU A 6 5.82 -52.38 41.08
N LEU A 7 5.72 -51.10 41.43
CA LEU A 7 4.67 -50.22 40.96
C LEU A 7 5.12 -49.61 39.62
N LEU A 8 4.52 -50.06 38.51
CA LEU A 8 4.72 -49.45 37.17
C LEU A 8 3.90 -48.17 37.07
N LEU A 9 4.59 -47.02 37.04
CA LEU A 9 3.98 -45.72 36.76
C LEU A 9 3.83 -45.57 35.23
N LEU A 10 2.62 -45.73 34.69
CA LEU A 10 2.28 -45.40 33.31
C LEU A 10 2.17 -43.84 33.20
N ILE A 11 3.17 -43.22 32.65
CA ILE A 11 3.10 -41.80 32.23
C ILE A 11 2.40 -41.78 30.88
N THR A 12 1.09 -41.45 30.85
CA THR A 12 0.37 -41.15 29.63
C THR A 12 0.75 -39.73 29.22
N GLY A 13 1.69 -39.62 28.30
CA GLY A 13 2.00 -38.37 27.63
C GLY A 13 0.80 -37.93 26.76
N THR A 14 0.04 -36.97 27.21
CA THR A 14 -0.92 -36.25 26.37
C THR A 14 -0.14 -35.29 25.48
N ASP A 15 0.13 -35.71 24.22
CA ASP A 15 0.62 -34.82 23.19
C ASP A 15 -0.42 -33.71 22.97
N PHE A 16 -0.14 -32.54 23.52
CA PHE A 16 -0.91 -31.33 23.27
C PHE A 16 -0.56 -30.87 21.85
N ILE A 17 -1.26 -31.39 20.85
CA ILE A 17 -1.22 -30.84 19.49
C ILE A 17 -1.86 -29.46 19.60
N ALA A 18 -1.05 -28.43 19.76
CA ALA A 18 -1.48 -27.05 19.60
C ALA A 18 -1.95 -26.89 18.15
N ALA A 19 -3.25 -26.91 17.94
CA ALA A 19 -3.84 -26.52 16.65
C ALA A 19 -3.35 -25.11 16.36
N THR A 20 -2.46 -24.95 15.38
CA THR A 20 -2.10 -23.65 14.83
C THR A 20 -3.37 -23.10 14.19
N GLN A 21 -4.07 -22.24 14.92
CA GLN A 21 -5.20 -21.50 14.37
C GLN A 21 -4.66 -20.71 13.19
N ASP A 22 -5.16 -21.01 11.99
CA ASP A 22 -4.78 -20.32 10.74
C ASP A 22 -5.21 -18.86 10.89
N GLN A 23 -4.25 -18.01 11.28
CA GLN A 23 -4.53 -16.63 11.65
C GLN A 23 -4.76 -15.81 10.38
N LYS A 24 -5.96 -15.25 10.23
CA LYS A 24 -6.32 -14.42 9.08
C LYS A 24 -5.29 -13.31 8.86
N THR A 25 -4.77 -13.23 7.63
CA THR A 25 -3.81 -12.20 7.22
C THR A 25 -4.37 -11.35 6.08
N TYR A 26 -3.81 -10.15 5.95
CA TYR A 26 -4.25 -9.15 4.98
C TYR A 26 -3.05 -8.64 4.18
N PRO A 27 -3.19 -8.46 2.86
CA PRO A 27 -2.14 -7.88 2.03
C PRO A 27 -2.04 -6.37 2.31
N VAL A 28 -0.86 -5.94 2.72
CA VAL A 28 -0.50 -4.54 2.97
C VAL A 28 0.59 -4.13 1.99
N GLY A 29 0.42 -3.02 1.30
CA GLY A 29 1.47 -2.42 0.48
C GLY A 29 2.55 -1.80 1.38
N GLN A 30 3.81 -2.20 1.20
CA GLN A 30 4.94 -1.55 1.85
C GLN A 30 5.80 -0.86 0.80
N ILE A 31 5.88 0.47 0.86
CA ILE A 31 6.84 1.25 0.08
C ILE A 31 8.06 1.52 0.95
N SER A 32 9.24 1.17 0.44
CA SER A 32 10.55 1.47 1.04
C SER A 32 11.28 2.52 0.22
N THR A 33 11.84 3.51 0.88
CA THR A 33 12.62 4.59 0.27
C THR A 33 13.85 4.89 1.11
N GLY A 34 14.79 5.67 0.60
CA GLY A 34 15.92 6.18 1.41
C GLY A 34 15.51 7.11 2.56
N LYS A 35 14.22 7.52 2.62
CA LYS A 35 13.67 8.36 3.69
C LYS A 35 12.88 7.58 4.74
N GLY A 36 12.58 6.31 4.49
CA GLY A 36 11.83 5.46 5.40
C GLY A 36 10.80 4.57 4.71
N ARG A 37 9.91 4.00 5.51
CA ARG A 37 8.87 3.06 5.05
C ARG A 37 7.48 3.69 5.18
N ILE A 38 6.62 3.37 4.20
CA ILE A 38 5.21 3.76 4.15
C ILE A 38 4.40 2.48 4.07
N LEU A 39 3.37 2.33 4.91
CA LEU A 39 2.45 1.20 4.90
C LEU A 39 1.08 1.64 4.40
N ILE A 40 0.55 0.89 3.42
CA ILE A 40 -0.69 1.20 2.72
C ILE A 40 -1.69 0.07 2.93
N TRP A 41 -2.86 0.40 3.47
CA TRP A 41 -4.03 -0.45 3.40
C TRP A 41 -4.64 -0.39 2.00
N LEU A 42 -4.92 -1.55 1.39
CA LEU A 42 -5.52 -1.65 0.06
C LEU A 42 -7.01 -1.96 0.20
N TYR A 43 -7.87 -1.15 -0.39
CA TYR A 43 -9.32 -1.26 -0.25
C TYR A 43 -9.91 -2.42 -1.07
N ASP A 44 -10.84 -3.17 -0.46
CA ASP A 44 -11.57 -4.24 -1.14
C ASP A 44 -12.64 -3.69 -2.11
N GLU A 45 -13.06 -2.43 -1.91
CA GLU A 45 -14.00 -1.72 -2.77
C GLU A 45 -13.43 -1.36 -4.16
N THR A 46 -12.13 -1.48 -4.34
CA THR A 46 -11.43 -1.23 -5.61
C THR A 46 -10.62 -2.45 -6.03
N PRO A 47 -11.29 -3.58 -6.31
CA PRO A 47 -10.64 -4.88 -6.48
C PRO A 47 -9.66 -4.93 -7.67
N GLN A 48 -9.93 -4.21 -8.78
CA GLN A 48 -9.04 -4.20 -9.94
C GLN A 48 -7.73 -3.45 -9.63
N HIS A 49 -7.82 -2.26 -9.00
CA HIS A 49 -6.65 -1.48 -8.60
C HIS A 49 -5.85 -2.20 -7.51
N LYS A 50 -6.52 -2.81 -6.53
CA LYS A 50 -5.88 -3.64 -5.51
C LYS A 50 -5.13 -4.82 -6.13
N ALA A 51 -5.77 -5.57 -7.02
CA ALA A 51 -5.16 -6.72 -7.67
C ALA A 51 -3.97 -6.31 -8.55
N SER A 52 -4.10 -5.20 -9.32
CA SER A 52 -3.02 -4.63 -10.12
C SER A 52 -1.82 -4.22 -9.27
N PHE A 53 -2.06 -3.51 -8.15
CA PHE A 53 -0.98 -3.11 -7.25
C PHE A 53 -0.25 -4.32 -6.66
N ILE A 54 -0.98 -5.35 -6.20
CA ILE A 54 -0.39 -6.58 -5.67
C ILE A 54 0.42 -7.30 -6.75
N LYS A 55 -0.11 -7.42 -7.97
CA LYS A 55 0.57 -8.06 -9.10
C LYS A 55 1.89 -7.37 -9.40
N LEU A 56 1.87 -6.05 -9.61
CA LEU A 56 3.06 -5.27 -9.96
C LEU A 56 4.11 -5.28 -8.84
N ALA A 57 3.69 -5.29 -7.56
CA ALA A 57 4.60 -5.44 -6.43
C ALA A 57 5.32 -6.81 -6.43
N ASN A 58 4.58 -7.88 -6.71
CA ASN A 58 5.13 -9.24 -6.77
C ASN A 58 6.04 -9.46 -8.00
N GLU A 59 5.79 -8.70 -9.07
CA GLU A 59 6.61 -8.70 -10.30
C GLU A 59 7.83 -7.77 -10.20
N HIS A 60 8.05 -7.12 -9.04
CA HIS A 60 9.15 -6.17 -8.82
C HIS A 60 9.16 -4.98 -9.81
N TYR A 61 7.98 -4.64 -10.35
CA TYR A 61 7.84 -3.62 -11.40
C TYR A 61 8.43 -2.27 -10.99
N TRP A 62 8.32 -1.88 -9.72
CA TRP A 62 8.74 -0.57 -9.24
C TRP A 62 10.21 -0.46 -8.80
N ASP A 63 10.99 -1.55 -8.79
CA ASP A 63 12.34 -1.58 -8.18
C ASP A 63 13.34 -0.60 -8.80
N SER A 64 13.14 -0.17 -10.04
CA SER A 64 13.96 0.85 -10.72
C SER A 64 13.30 2.22 -10.82
N LEU A 65 12.07 2.35 -10.34
CA LEU A 65 11.27 3.57 -10.47
C LEU A 65 11.42 4.49 -9.26
N THR A 66 10.84 5.69 -9.34
CA THR A 66 11.01 6.75 -8.34
C THR A 66 9.68 7.45 -8.05
N PHE A 67 9.67 8.23 -6.95
CA PHE A 67 8.75 9.35 -6.85
C PHE A 67 9.19 10.42 -7.85
N ASN A 68 8.48 10.53 -8.95
CA ASN A 68 8.86 11.34 -10.11
C ASN A 68 8.23 12.72 -10.14
N ARG A 69 7.17 12.98 -9.33
CA ARG A 69 6.54 14.29 -9.19
C ARG A 69 6.08 14.50 -7.75
N VAL A 70 6.62 15.51 -7.07
CA VAL A 70 6.34 15.76 -5.66
C VAL A 70 5.96 17.22 -5.43
N ILE A 71 4.78 17.45 -4.86
CA ILE A 71 4.24 18.79 -4.64
C ILE A 71 3.74 18.91 -3.21
N LYS A 72 4.36 19.82 -2.44
CA LYS A 72 3.94 20.12 -1.08
C LYS A 72 2.50 20.64 -1.09
N ASP A 73 1.73 20.29 -0.08
CA ASP A 73 0.30 20.61 0.07
C ASP A 73 -0.57 20.09 -1.10
N PHE A 74 -0.06 19.05 -1.79
CA PHE A 74 -0.77 18.36 -2.84
C PHE A 74 -0.52 16.84 -2.77
N VAL A 75 0.45 16.31 -3.54
CA VAL A 75 0.69 14.86 -3.62
C VAL A 75 2.18 14.52 -3.72
N ALA A 76 2.54 13.29 -3.29
CA ALA A 76 3.73 12.57 -3.71
C ALA A 76 3.32 11.52 -4.75
N GLN A 77 3.74 11.70 -6.01
CA GLN A 77 3.41 10.84 -7.14
C GLN A 77 4.64 10.04 -7.56
N GLY A 78 4.45 8.75 -7.83
CA GLY A 78 5.50 7.82 -8.20
C GLY A 78 5.00 6.66 -9.06
N GLY A 79 5.93 5.84 -9.50
CA GLY A 79 5.67 4.73 -10.40
C GLY A 79 6.12 5.03 -11.82
N CYS A 80 5.40 4.56 -12.82
CA CYS A 80 5.77 4.81 -14.21
C CYS A 80 5.79 6.32 -14.51
N PRO A 81 6.71 6.79 -15.38
CA PRO A 81 6.86 8.20 -15.68
C PRO A 81 5.64 8.74 -16.45
N ASP A 82 5.37 10.04 -16.28
CA ASP A 82 4.42 10.80 -17.10
C ASP A 82 4.99 11.02 -18.50
N THR A 83 5.08 9.97 -19.29
CA THR A 83 5.43 10.05 -20.71
C THR A 83 4.28 9.51 -21.54
N PRO A 84 4.12 9.96 -22.81
CA PRO A 84 3.09 9.40 -23.67
C PRO A 84 3.12 7.87 -23.74
N GLU A 85 4.32 7.28 -23.78
CA GLU A 85 4.52 5.84 -23.80
C GLU A 85 4.14 5.17 -22.47
N GLY A 86 4.30 5.88 -21.34
CA GLY A 86 3.96 5.38 -20.02
C GLY A 86 2.45 5.21 -19.80
N PHE A 87 1.62 5.99 -20.49
CA PHE A 87 0.16 5.97 -20.37
C PHE A 87 -0.55 5.31 -21.54
N SER A 88 -0.26 5.75 -22.79
CA SER A 88 -1.05 5.38 -23.96
C SER A 88 -0.93 3.91 -24.36
N ASN A 89 0.18 3.26 -24.05
CA ASN A 89 0.46 1.86 -24.39
C ASN A 89 0.56 0.97 -23.15
N SER A 90 0.13 1.45 -21.97
CA SER A 90 0.20 0.66 -20.76
C SER A 90 -0.77 -0.52 -20.82
N PRO A 91 -0.32 -1.77 -20.74
CA PRO A 91 -1.20 -2.93 -20.62
C PRO A 91 -1.96 -2.94 -19.29
N TYR A 92 -1.72 -1.96 -18.41
CA TYR A 92 -2.26 -1.81 -17.07
C TYR A 92 -3.30 -0.69 -16.97
N LEU A 93 -4.04 -0.38 -18.05
CA LEU A 93 -5.16 0.56 -17.99
C LEU A 93 -6.34 -0.09 -17.29
N LEU A 94 -6.73 0.51 -16.17
CA LEU A 94 -7.79 0.04 -15.29
C LEU A 94 -9.01 0.94 -15.40
N LYS A 95 -10.20 0.32 -15.47
CA LYS A 95 -11.46 1.06 -15.43
C LYS A 95 -11.61 1.77 -14.08
N PRO A 96 -12.27 2.96 -14.04
CA PRO A 96 -12.51 3.66 -12.81
C PRO A 96 -13.31 2.81 -11.81
N GLU A 97 -12.91 2.85 -10.54
CA GLU A 97 -13.61 2.23 -9.41
C GLU A 97 -13.94 3.32 -8.39
N PHE A 98 -14.80 4.27 -8.78
CA PHE A 98 -15.20 5.38 -7.91
C PHE A 98 -16.15 4.90 -6.82
N SER A 99 -15.96 5.40 -5.61
CA SER A 99 -16.82 5.12 -4.46
C SER A 99 -17.09 6.41 -3.67
N PRO A 100 -18.33 6.68 -3.27
CA PRO A 100 -18.63 7.83 -2.41
C PRO A 100 -18.02 7.72 -1.02
N ARG A 101 -17.53 6.54 -0.62
CA ARG A 101 -16.86 6.31 0.66
C ARG A 101 -15.35 6.55 0.59
N LEU A 102 -14.74 6.43 -0.60
CA LEU A 102 -13.30 6.55 -0.80
C LEU A 102 -12.99 7.93 -1.36
N ARG A 103 -12.51 8.82 -0.50
CA ARG A 103 -12.26 10.22 -0.81
C ARG A 103 -10.77 10.55 -0.75
N HIS A 104 -10.38 11.60 -1.44
CA HIS A 104 -9.00 12.10 -1.43
C HIS A 104 -8.69 12.87 -0.15
N VAL A 105 -8.78 12.18 0.99
CA VAL A 105 -8.36 12.71 2.30
C VAL A 105 -6.83 12.65 2.43
N TYR A 106 -6.27 13.30 3.44
CA TYR A 106 -4.85 13.16 3.79
C TYR A 106 -4.47 11.69 3.98
N GLY A 107 -3.43 11.22 3.29
CA GLY A 107 -2.99 9.82 3.28
C GLY A 107 -3.70 8.92 2.26
N ALA A 108 -4.74 9.38 1.56
CA ALA A 108 -5.37 8.59 0.50
C ALA A 108 -4.36 8.26 -0.61
N VAL A 109 -4.43 7.04 -1.14
CA VAL A 109 -3.61 6.57 -2.26
C VAL A 109 -4.49 6.46 -3.49
N GLY A 110 -4.20 7.27 -4.49
CA GLY A 110 -4.94 7.31 -5.75
C GLY A 110 -4.13 6.79 -6.93
N ALA A 111 -4.83 6.31 -7.95
CA ALA A 111 -4.25 5.87 -9.22
C ALA A 111 -4.04 7.05 -10.18
N GLY A 112 -2.83 7.15 -10.74
CA GLY A 112 -2.51 8.15 -11.77
C GLY A 112 -3.18 7.83 -13.11
N ARG A 113 -3.46 8.86 -13.89
CA ARG A 113 -3.93 8.73 -15.25
C ARG A 113 -3.59 9.99 -16.09
N ASP A 114 -3.54 9.83 -17.38
CA ASP A 114 -3.58 10.95 -18.33
C ASP A 114 -5.02 11.49 -18.51
N ASP A 115 -5.19 12.47 -19.37
CA ASP A 115 -6.50 13.03 -19.68
C ASP A 115 -7.19 12.20 -20.78
N ASN A 116 -7.65 11.00 -20.42
CA ASN A 116 -8.44 10.13 -21.29
C ASN A 116 -9.94 10.19 -20.94
N LYS A 117 -10.77 10.07 -21.97
CA LYS A 117 -12.24 10.22 -21.91
C LYS A 117 -12.88 9.16 -21.01
N GLU A 118 -12.36 7.95 -21.03
CA GLU A 118 -12.85 6.81 -20.24
C GLU A 118 -12.39 6.86 -18.78
N MET A 119 -11.56 7.83 -18.42
CA MET A 119 -10.95 7.98 -17.09
C MET A 119 -10.19 6.74 -16.61
N LEU A 120 -9.59 5.98 -17.55
CA LEU A 120 -8.79 4.79 -17.24
C LEU A 120 -7.54 5.19 -16.47
N SER A 121 -7.21 4.44 -15.43
CA SER A 121 -6.01 4.63 -14.63
C SER A 121 -4.83 3.83 -15.20
N ALA A 122 -3.64 4.41 -15.14
CA ALA A 122 -2.41 3.65 -15.35
C ALA A 122 -2.09 2.86 -14.08
N GLY A 123 -2.22 1.55 -14.10
CA GLY A 123 -2.00 0.71 -12.92
C GLY A 123 -0.58 0.80 -12.33
N CYS A 124 0.39 1.27 -13.14
CA CYS A 124 1.79 1.46 -12.74
C CYS A 124 2.07 2.79 -12.03
N GLN A 125 1.14 3.77 -12.06
CA GLN A 125 1.33 5.06 -11.44
C GLN A 125 0.36 5.28 -10.28
N PHE A 126 0.89 5.77 -9.18
CA PHE A 126 0.10 6.11 -8.00
C PHE A 126 0.53 7.46 -7.42
N TYR A 127 -0.34 8.05 -6.60
CA TYR A 127 0.00 9.20 -5.79
C TYR A 127 -0.55 9.07 -4.37
N ILE A 128 0.14 9.70 -3.42
CA ILE A 128 -0.27 9.79 -2.02
C ILE A 128 -0.68 11.24 -1.75
N VAL A 129 -1.91 11.44 -1.27
CA VAL A 129 -2.42 12.77 -0.91
C VAL A 129 -1.70 13.28 0.34
N GLN A 130 -0.97 14.39 0.20
CA GLN A 130 -0.22 15.00 1.29
C GLN A 130 -0.91 16.27 1.83
N ASN A 131 -1.88 16.83 1.10
CA ASN A 131 -2.67 17.96 1.57
C ASN A 131 -3.53 17.57 2.78
N LYS A 132 -3.33 18.24 3.92
CA LYS A 132 -4.06 17.95 5.18
C LYS A 132 -5.56 18.21 5.09
N ASN A 133 -5.99 19.10 4.19
CA ASN A 133 -7.41 19.39 3.94
C ASN A 133 -8.04 18.42 2.91
N GLY A 134 -7.25 17.46 2.41
CA GLY A 134 -7.66 16.58 1.30
C GLY A 134 -7.70 17.32 -0.04
N LEU A 135 -8.17 16.59 -1.06
CA LEU A 135 -8.23 17.07 -2.45
C LEU A 135 -9.61 16.75 -3.06
N ALA A 136 -10.68 17.32 -2.47
CA ALA A 136 -12.06 17.03 -2.87
C ALA A 136 -12.31 17.19 -4.39
N ARG A 137 -11.56 18.09 -5.07
CA ARG A 137 -11.65 18.31 -6.53
C ARG A 137 -11.26 17.09 -7.38
N LEU A 138 -10.57 16.09 -6.78
CA LEU A 138 -10.17 14.84 -7.45
C LEU A 138 -11.19 13.70 -7.22
N ASN A 139 -12.14 13.87 -6.30
CA ASN A 139 -13.18 12.87 -6.05
C ASN A 139 -13.99 12.63 -7.33
N ASP A 140 -14.36 11.37 -7.55
CA ASP A 140 -15.13 10.91 -8.69
C ASP A 140 -14.48 11.20 -10.07
N LYS A 141 -13.17 11.53 -10.07
CA LYS A 141 -12.33 11.73 -11.25
C LYS A 141 -11.10 10.82 -11.27
N TYR A 142 -10.62 10.44 -10.10
CA TYR A 142 -9.49 9.52 -9.91
C TYR A 142 -9.87 8.47 -8.89
N THR A 143 -9.48 7.22 -9.12
CA THR A 143 -9.77 6.12 -8.19
C THR A 143 -8.84 6.21 -6.98
N VAL A 144 -9.42 6.24 -5.79
CA VAL A 144 -8.72 6.03 -4.52
C VAL A 144 -8.78 4.54 -4.20
N PHE A 145 -7.64 3.87 -4.12
CA PHE A 145 -7.57 2.42 -3.93
C PHE A 145 -6.87 1.98 -2.63
N GLY A 146 -6.38 2.93 -1.85
CA GLY A 146 -5.72 2.63 -0.58
C GLY A 146 -5.58 3.84 0.32
N TYR A 147 -4.99 3.59 1.50
CA TYR A 147 -4.76 4.59 2.53
C TYR A 147 -3.44 4.33 3.27
N VAL A 148 -2.63 5.36 3.43
CA VAL A 148 -1.40 5.31 4.23
C VAL A 148 -1.76 5.36 5.71
N PHE A 149 -1.60 4.25 6.42
CA PHE A 149 -1.84 4.19 7.86
C PHE A 149 -0.57 4.37 8.70
N LYS A 150 0.61 4.30 8.06
CA LYS A 150 1.91 4.56 8.71
C LYS A 150 2.91 5.13 7.71
N GLY A 151 3.66 6.16 8.10
CA GLY A 151 4.72 6.74 7.29
C GLY A 151 4.32 8.02 6.55
N MET A 152 3.28 8.74 6.99
CA MET A 152 2.96 10.06 6.42
C MET A 152 4.05 11.10 6.68
N ASP A 153 4.82 10.95 7.76
CA ASP A 153 6.03 11.73 8.03
C ASP A 153 7.13 11.51 6.95
N VAL A 154 7.22 10.30 6.40
CA VAL A 154 8.10 9.98 5.26
C VAL A 154 7.56 10.66 4.00
N VAL A 155 6.24 10.67 3.78
CA VAL A 155 5.62 11.39 2.65
C VAL A 155 5.89 12.90 2.74
N ASP A 156 5.81 13.50 3.95
CA ASP A 156 6.14 14.90 4.19
C ASP A 156 7.61 15.22 3.83
N GLN A 157 8.54 14.32 4.17
CA GLN A 157 9.94 14.45 3.77
C GLN A 157 10.13 14.33 2.24
N ILE A 158 9.35 13.45 1.58
CA ILE A 158 9.41 13.27 0.12
C ILE A 158 8.97 14.55 -0.60
N VAL A 159 7.86 15.16 -0.22
CA VAL A 159 7.36 16.38 -0.91
C VAL A 159 8.19 17.63 -0.61
N SER A 160 9.02 17.58 0.43
CA SER A 160 9.86 18.70 0.88
C SER A 160 11.24 18.77 0.21
N VAL A 161 11.59 17.81 -0.64
CA VAL A 161 12.90 17.80 -1.33
C VAL A 161 13.00 18.93 -2.36
N LYS A 162 14.24 19.32 -2.68
CA LYS A 162 14.52 20.21 -3.81
C LYS A 162 14.11 19.54 -5.13
N LYS A 163 13.47 20.30 -6.00
CA LYS A 163 12.88 19.82 -7.26
C LYS A 163 12.97 20.89 -8.34
N ASP A 164 12.83 20.46 -9.58
CA ASP A 164 12.82 21.34 -10.75
C ASP A 164 11.44 22.02 -10.97
N SER A 165 11.32 22.78 -12.03
CA SER A 165 10.07 23.47 -12.42
C SER A 165 8.93 22.53 -12.79
N THR A 166 9.21 21.26 -13.11
CA THR A 166 8.22 20.21 -13.39
C THR A 166 7.81 19.44 -12.13
N ASN A 167 8.35 19.83 -10.96
CA ASN A 167 8.20 19.17 -9.67
C ASN A 167 8.89 17.80 -9.56
N LYS A 168 9.84 17.50 -10.43
CA LYS A 168 10.68 16.31 -10.36
C LYS A 168 11.81 16.53 -9.35
N PRO A 169 12.03 15.63 -8.38
CA PRO A 169 13.16 15.73 -7.45
C PRO A 169 14.51 15.77 -8.19
N TYR A 170 15.40 16.69 -7.82
CA TYR A 170 16.77 16.74 -8.37
C TYR A 170 17.58 15.48 -8.01
N VAL A 171 17.36 14.96 -6.79
CA VAL A 171 17.93 13.68 -6.37
C VAL A 171 16.83 12.64 -6.44
N PRO A 172 16.95 11.59 -7.28
CA PRO A 172 15.91 10.57 -7.43
C PRO A 172 15.58 9.88 -6.10
N ILE A 173 14.30 9.79 -5.77
CA ILE A 173 13.80 9.07 -4.60
C ILE A 173 13.31 7.70 -5.09
N LYS A 174 14.18 6.69 -4.98
CA LYS A 174 13.90 5.33 -5.45
C LYS A 174 12.75 4.70 -4.66
N LEU A 175 11.97 3.88 -5.36
CA LEU A 175 10.90 3.04 -4.83
C LEU A 175 11.40 1.61 -4.65
N GLY A 176 10.97 0.96 -3.58
CA GLY A 176 10.94 -0.49 -3.46
C GLY A 176 9.58 -0.86 -2.89
N ILE A 177 8.73 -1.53 -3.67
CA ILE A 177 7.37 -1.86 -3.25
C ILE A 177 7.21 -3.38 -3.13
N LYS A 178 6.67 -3.84 -2.00
CA LYS A 178 6.33 -5.23 -1.77
C LYS A 178 5.02 -5.38 -1.03
N ILE A 179 4.41 -6.54 -1.15
CA ILE A 179 3.26 -6.92 -0.33
C ILE A 179 3.76 -7.65 0.92
N VAL A 180 3.30 -7.20 2.07
CA VAL A 180 3.52 -7.88 3.36
C VAL A 180 2.19 -8.37 3.91
N MET A 181 2.15 -9.65 4.29
CA MET A 181 0.94 -10.21 4.92
C MET A 181 0.96 -9.84 6.39
N MET A 182 -0.08 -9.16 6.87
CA MET A 182 -0.21 -8.72 8.26
C MET A 182 -1.45 -9.33 8.92
N THR A 183 -1.28 -9.80 10.16
CA THR A 183 -2.38 -10.20 11.03
C THR A 183 -3.10 -8.99 11.62
N ASP A 184 -4.24 -9.20 12.27
CA ASP A 184 -4.92 -8.13 13.02
C ASP A 184 -4.02 -7.53 14.12
N ALA A 185 -3.22 -8.37 14.77
CA ALA A 185 -2.25 -7.93 15.77
C ALA A 185 -1.15 -7.06 15.18
N ASP A 186 -0.62 -7.43 13.99
CA ASP A 186 0.38 -6.64 13.27
C ASP A 186 -0.17 -5.28 12.83
N LEU A 187 -1.39 -5.25 12.31
CA LEU A 187 -2.07 -4.02 11.92
C LEU A 187 -2.21 -3.09 13.12
N LYS A 188 -2.76 -3.60 14.24
CA LYS A 188 -2.92 -2.84 15.48
C LYS A 188 -1.60 -2.32 16.04
N LYS A 189 -0.54 -3.14 16.04
CA LYS A 189 0.82 -2.75 16.46
C LYS A 189 1.39 -1.62 15.60
N ASN A 190 0.98 -1.53 14.34
CA ASN A 190 1.35 -0.47 13.42
C ASN A 190 0.38 0.73 13.41
N GLY A 191 -0.58 0.77 14.34
CA GLY A 191 -1.50 1.90 14.51
C GLY A 191 -2.70 1.88 13.57
N PHE A 192 -2.99 0.73 12.93
CA PHE A 192 -4.13 0.60 12.03
C PHE A 192 -5.30 -0.12 12.68
N ASP A 193 -6.47 0.54 12.69
CA ASP A 193 -7.74 -0.06 13.09
C ASP A 193 -8.66 -0.17 11.86
N LYS A 194 -8.97 -1.41 11.48
CA LYS A 194 -9.85 -1.70 10.33
C LYS A 194 -11.29 -1.22 10.53
N THR A 195 -11.70 -0.97 11.76
CA THR A 195 -13.05 -0.46 12.10
C THR A 195 -13.14 1.06 11.95
N GLY A 196 -12.00 1.74 11.83
CA GLY A 196 -11.91 3.17 11.59
C GLY A 196 -12.48 3.55 10.22
N ARG A 197 -13.22 4.67 10.17
CA ARG A 197 -13.62 5.29 8.89
C ARG A 197 -12.45 6.13 8.39
N TYR A 198 -11.99 5.82 7.21
CA TYR A 198 -10.94 6.57 6.51
C TYR A 198 -11.56 7.56 5.55
#